data_e7a0520c03473f33eaf83b18bb375af5
#
_entry.id   e7a0520c03473f33eaf83b18bb375af5
#
_cell.length_a   1.000
_cell.length_b   1.000
_cell.length_c   1.000
_cell.angle_alpha   90.00
_cell.angle_beta   90.00
_cell.angle_gamma   90.00
#
_symmetry.space_group_name_H-M   'P 1'
#
loop_
_entity.id
_entity.type
_entity.pdbx_description
1 polymer ?
#
loop_
_entity_poly.entity_id
_entity_poly.type
_entity_poly.pdbx_seq_one_letter_code
_entity_poly.pdbx_strand_id
1 'polypeptide(L)'
;MSETLFYLALTAMLTATLWVPYIAGTFIDKGMPTPEQYRDLGLRQRDQAAWLVRANRVHINAVESFAPFAALVLIAEMTAQTNATTAMWAMVFFWARVAHAIVFLLGVPYARTLAYLVGFVAVIAIFVEVIA
;
A
#
# COMPACT_ATOMS: atom_id res chain seq x y z
N MET A 1 -11.42 -20.40 -1.17
CA MET A 1 -11.14 -19.00 -0.81
C MET A 1 -12.01 -18.12 -1.69
N SER A 2 -12.71 -17.14 -1.07
CA SER A 2 -13.50 -16.19 -1.85
C SER A 2 -12.59 -15.27 -2.70
N GLU A 3 -13.15 -14.69 -3.78
CA GLU A 3 -12.41 -13.71 -4.57
C GLU A 3 -12.01 -12.48 -3.74
N THR A 4 -12.85 -12.09 -2.80
CA THR A 4 -12.57 -10.97 -1.90
C THR A 4 -11.33 -11.27 -1.06
N LEU A 5 -11.23 -12.45 -0.47
CA LEU A 5 -10.04 -12.90 0.27
C LEU A 5 -8.82 -13.06 -0.63
N PHE A 6 -9.02 -13.51 -1.86
CA PHE A 6 -7.91 -13.61 -2.82
C PHE A 6 -7.26 -12.25 -3.05
N TYR A 7 -8.04 -11.20 -3.31
CA TYR A 7 -7.49 -9.86 -3.49
C TYR A 7 -6.95 -9.25 -2.19
N LEU A 8 -7.52 -9.62 -1.04
CA LEU A 8 -6.92 -9.27 0.25
C LEU A 8 -5.51 -9.88 0.39
N ALA A 9 -5.36 -11.16 0.05
CA ALA A 9 -4.06 -11.83 0.12
C ALA A 9 -3.04 -11.21 -0.84
N LEU A 10 -3.44 -10.89 -2.08
CA LEU A 10 -2.58 -10.20 -3.03
C LEU A 10 -2.16 -8.81 -2.52
N THR A 11 -3.09 -8.07 -1.95
CA THR A 11 -2.81 -6.73 -1.39
C THR A 11 -1.89 -6.82 -0.18
N ALA A 12 -2.08 -7.83 0.67
CA ALA A 12 -1.20 -8.09 1.81
C ALA A 12 0.23 -8.37 1.34
N MET A 13 0.39 -9.21 0.31
CA MET A 13 1.70 -9.53 -0.22
C MET A 13 2.37 -8.33 -0.91
N LEU A 14 1.61 -7.56 -1.69
CA LEU A 14 2.09 -6.30 -2.26
C LEU A 14 2.61 -5.36 -1.17
N THR A 15 1.80 -5.13 -0.14
CA THR A 15 2.16 -4.27 0.99
C THR A 15 3.41 -4.78 1.70
N ALA A 16 3.49 -6.10 1.93
CA ALA A 16 4.63 -6.73 2.59
C ALA A 16 5.93 -6.62 1.81
N THR A 17 5.89 -6.42 0.50
CA THR A 17 7.07 -6.34 -0.36
C THR A 17 7.50 -4.90 -0.69
N LEU A 18 6.66 -3.91 -0.47
CA LEU A 18 6.94 -2.52 -0.86
C LEU A 18 8.04 -1.83 -0.04
N TRP A 19 8.47 -2.42 1.08
CA TRP A 19 9.66 -1.92 1.79
C TRP A 19 10.96 -2.20 1.02
N VAL A 20 10.97 -3.20 0.13
CA VAL A 20 12.19 -3.66 -0.56
C VAL A 20 12.84 -2.56 -1.40
N PRO A 21 12.12 -1.81 -2.27
CA PRO A 21 12.74 -0.73 -3.04
C PRO A 21 13.43 0.30 -2.16
N TYR A 22 12.80 0.67 -1.04
CA TYR A 22 13.37 1.66 -0.12
C TYR A 22 14.63 1.14 0.59
N ILE A 23 14.55 -0.02 1.20
CA ILE A 23 15.66 -0.58 1.98
C ILE A 23 16.82 -0.97 1.04
N ALA A 24 16.55 -1.68 -0.05
CA ALA A 24 17.56 -2.05 -1.02
C ALA A 24 18.23 -0.80 -1.63
N GLY A 25 17.43 0.19 -1.99
CA GLY A 25 17.92 1.45 -2.54
C GLY A 25 18.81 2.22 -1.55
N THR A 26 18.47 2.20 -0.27
CA THR A 26 19.28 2.83 0.78
C THR A 26 20.66 2.17 0.90
N PHE A 27 20.72 0.83 0.84
CA PHE A 27 21.99 0.12 0.84
C PHE A 27 22.82 0.36 -0.40
N ILE A 28 22.19 0.43 -1.57
CA ILE A 28 22.87 0.73 -2.84
C ILE A 28 23.44 2.15 -2.84
N ASP A 29 22.68 3.11 -2.34
CA ASP A 29 23.06 4.53 -2.35
C ASP A 29 24.14 4.85 -1.30
N LYS A 30 24.00 4.35 -0.07
CA LYS A 30 24.84 4.73 1.07
C LYS A 30 25.58 3.58 1.74
N GLY A 31 25.41 2.35 1.28
CA GLY A 31 26.00 1.17 1.88
C GLY A 31 25.43 0.84 3.26
N MET A 32 26.19 0.09 4.06
CA MET A 32 25.79 -0.28 5.43
C MET A 32 25.74 0.96 6.31
N PRO A 33 24.71 1.09 7.15
CA PRO A 33 24.68 2.16 8.14
C PRO A 33 25.77 1.98 9.19
N THR A 34 26.35 3.10 9.65
CA THR A 34 27.22 3.10 10.81
C THR A 34 26.39 2.84 12.08
N PRO A 35 27.01 2.39 13.21
CA PRO A 35 26.26 2.23 14.46
C PRO A 35 25.53 3.50 14.90
N GLU A 36 26.11 4.67 14.66
CA GLU A 36 25.49 5.96 14.97
C GLU A 36 24.26 6.22 14.08
N GLN A 37 24.37 5.98 12.78
CA GLN A 37 23.26 6.10 11.83
C GLN A 37 22.15 5.10 12.12
N TYR A 38 22.50 3.91 12.62
CA TYR A 38 21.53 2.89 13.01
C TYR A 38 20.72 3.32 14.23
N ARG A 39 21.36 4.01 15.18
CA ARG A 39 20.70 4.55 16.37
C ARG A 39 19.90 5.82 16.09
N ASP A 40 20.39 6.67 15.19
CA ASP A 40 19.71 7.91 14.75
C ASP A 40 19.43 7.83 13.26
N LEU A 41 18.24 7.36 12.92
CA LEU A 41 17.79 7.20 11.53
C LEU A 41 17.74 8.53 10.77
N GLY A 42 17.52 9.64 11.45
CA GLY A 42 17.50 10.97 10.86
C GLY A 42 18.83 11.36 10.22
N LEU A 43 19.95 10.92 10.77
CA LEU A 43 21.28 11.18 10.20
C LEU A 43 21.42 10.61 8.78
N ARG A 44 20.86 9.42 8.54
CA ARG A 44 20.95 8.75 7.25
C ARG A 44 19.93 9.27 6.24
N GLN A 45 18.80 9.78 6.74
CA GLN A 45 17.70 10.24 5.88
C GLN A 45 17.91 11.66 5.31
N ARG A 46 18.80 12.46 5.89
CA ARG A 46 18.94 13.89 5.56
C ARG A 46 19.25 14.18 4.10
N ASP A 47 20.10 13.38 3.47
CA ASP A 47 20.57 13.60 2.10
C ASP A 47 20.15 12.46 1.16
N GLN A 48 18.96 11.93 1.35
CA GLN A 48 18.44 10.86 0.48
C GLN A 48 18.10 11.38 -0.91
N ALA A 49 18.37 10.56 -1.92
CA ALA A 49 17.88 10.79 -3.27
C ALA A 49 16.34 10.88 -3.30
N ALA A 50 15.80 11.71 -4.19
CA ALA A 50 14.36 11.96 -4.28
C ALA A 50 13.54 10.68 -4.47
N TRP A 51 14.04 9.73 -5.27
CA TRP A 51 13.34 8.47 -5.50
C TRP A 51 13.27 7.57 -4.25
N LEU A 52 14.28 7.65 -3.37
CA LEU A 52 14.27 6.93 -2.09
C LEU A 52 13.23 7.51 -1.14
N VAL A 53 13.09 8.83 -1.10
CA VAL A 53 12.02 9.49 -0.33
C VAL A 53 10.66 9.02 -0.82
N ARG A 54 10.46 8.94 -2.13
CA ARG A 54 9.22 8.42 -2.72
C ARG A 54 9.01 6.94 -2.39
N ALA A 55 10.05 6.11 -2.49
CA ALA A 55 9.96 4.69 -2.16
C ALA A 55 9.53 4.47 -0.70
N ASN A 56 10.07 5.23 0.25
CA ASN A 56 9.64 5.16 1.64
C ASN A 56 8.18 5.56 1.80
N ARG A 57 7.75 6.62 1.13
CA ARG A 57 6.35 7.08 1.17
C ARG A 57 5.38 6.08 0.58
N VAL A 58 5.78 5.40 -0.50
CA VAL A 58 4.97 4.32 -1.10
C VAL A 58 4.71 3.22 -0.08
N HIS A 59 5.75 2.77 0.62
CA HIS A 59 5.63 1.73 1.63
C HIS A 59 4.71 2.17 2.79
N ILE A 60 4.96 3.34 3.36
CA ILE A 60 4.16 3.86 4.48
C ILE A 60 2.70 4.02 4.07
N ASN A 61 2.44 4.61 2.92
CA ASN A 61 1.08 4.81 2.42
C ASN A 61 0.36 3.49 2.15
N ALA A 62 1.08 2.48 1.65
CA ALA A 62 0.52 1.15 1.44
C ALA A 62 0.08 0.52 2.75
N VAL A 63 0.89 0.58 3.80
CA VAL A 63 0.55 0.05 5.13
C VAL A 63 -0.66 0.78 5.71
N GLU A 64 -0.67 2.10 5.65
CA GLU A 64 -1.78 2.92 6.18
C GLU A 64 -3.12 2.62 5.48
N SER A 65 -3.11 2.47 4.16
CA SER A 65 -4.34 2.20 3.41
C SER A 65 -4.78 0.74 3.48
N PHE A 66 -3.85 -0.18 3.71
CA PHE A 66 -4.14 -1.61 3.85
C PHE A 66 -4.98 -1.92 5.08
N ALA A 67 -4.71 -1.28 6.20
CA ALA A 67 -5.35 -1.59 7.48
C ALA A 67 -6.88 -1.49 7.42
N PRO A 68 -7.50 -0.37 6.98
CA PRO A 68 -8.96 -0.29 6.88
C PRO A 68 -9.52 -1.24 5.81
N PHE A 69 -8.84 -1.40 4.69
CA PHE A 69 -9.24 -2.36 3.65
C PHE A 69 -9.31 -3.78 4.19
N ALA A 70 -8.25 -4.24 4.85
CA ALA A 70 -8.18 -5.58 5.41
C ALA A 70 -9.27 -5.80 6.48
N ALA A 71 -9.48 -4.83 7.36
CA ALA A 71 -10.51 -4.91 8.38
C ALA A 71 -11.91 -5.09 7.77
N LEU A 72 -12.25 -4.28 6.76
CA LEU A 72 -13.57 -4.35 6.13
C LEU A 72 -13.78 -5.64 5.33
N VAL A 73 -12.77 -6.12 4.63
CA VAL A 73 -12.86 -7.41 3.92
C VAL A 73 -13.07 -8.55 4.91
N LEU A 74 -12.34 -8.57 6.02
CA LEU A 74 -12.50 -9.60 7.04
C LEU A 74 -13.88 -9.54 7.70
N ILE A 75 -14.40 -8.35 8.00
CA ILE A 75 -15.75 -8.18 8.52
C ILE A 75 -16.77 -8.74 7.53
N ALA A 76 -16.65 -8.40 6.24
CA ALA A 76 -17.55 -8.91 5.20
C ALA A 76 -17.57 -10.44 5.16
N GLU A 77 -16.39 -11.08 5.23
CA GLU A 77 -16.27 -12.52 5.25
C GLU A 77 -16.90 -13.15 6.53
N MET A 78 -16.56 -12.58 7.69
CA MET A 78 -17.05 -13.09 8.99
C MET A 78 -18.54 -12.94 9.16
N THR A 79 -19.15 -11.97 8.51
CA THR A 79 -20.60 -11.71 8.58
C THR A 79 -21.36 -12.28 7.38
N ALA A 80 -20.69 -13.02 6.52
CA ALA A 80 -21.26 -13.59 5.29
C ALA A 80 -21.91 -12.54 4.36
N GLN A 81 -21.32 -11.35 4.31
CA GLN A 81 -21.79 -10.24 3.47
C GLN A 81 -20.94 -10.07 2.19
N THR A 82 -20.11 -11.04 1.89
CA THR A 82 -19.36 -11.04 0.64
C THR A 82 -20.27 -11.38 -0.54
N ASN A 83 -20.10 -10.63 -1.62
CA ASN A 83 -20.86 -10.79 -2.85
C ASN A 83 -19.99 -10.37 -4.05
N ALA A 84 -20.56 -10.40 -5.26
CA ALA A 84 -19.83 -10.00 -6.46
C ALA A 84 -19.37 -8.53 -6.43
N THR A 85 -20.11 -7.66 -5.74
CA THR A 85 -19.76 -6.25 -5.59
C THR A 85 -18.55 -6.08 -4.68
N THR A 86 -18.51 -6.77 -3.53
CA THR A 86 -17.35 -6.72 -2.62
C THR A 86 -16.10 -7.30 -3.29
N ALA A 87 -16.25 -8.37 -4.07
CA ALA A 87 -15.14 -8.96 -4.83
C ALA A 87 -14.59 -7.99 -5.88
N MET A 88 -15.48 -7.34 -6.63
CA MET A 88 -15.10 -6.34 -7.62
C MET A 88 -14.34 -5.17 -6.98
N TRP A 89 -14.84 -4.64 -5.86
CA TRP A 89 -14.16 -3.53 -5.19
C TRP A 89 -12.84 -3.92 -4.53
N ALA A 90 -12.72 -5.16 -4.05
CA ALA A 90 -11.44 -5.68 -3.58
C ALA A 90 -10.41 -5.77 -4.71
N MET A 91 -10.83 -6.21 -5.90
CA MET A 91 -10.01 -6.19 -7.12
C MET A 91 -9.60 -4.76 -7.50
N VAL A 92 -10.55 -3.83 -7.51
CA VAL A 92 -10.28 -2.41 -7.81
C VAL A 92 -9.27 -1.84 -6.82
N PHE A 93 -9.42 -2.12 -5.53
CA PHE A 93 -8.47 -1.67 -4.51
C PHE A 93 -7.06 -2.20 -4.78
N PHE A 94 -6.92 -3.49 -5.03
CA PHE A 94 -5.61 -4.09 -5.34
C PHE A 94 -4.93 -3.41 -6.52
N TRP A 95 -5.63 -3.29 -7.64
CA TRP A 95 -5.05 -2.67 -8.83
C TRP A 95 -4.77 -1.17 -8.66
N ALA A 96 -5.61 -0.47 -7.91
CA ALA A 96 -5.36 0.92 -7.54
C ALA A 96 -4.07 1.04 -6.70
N ARG A 97 -3.80 0.10 -5.81
CA ARG A 97 -2.54 0.09 -5.03
C ARG A 97 -1.32 -0.25 -5.88
N VAL A 98 -1.45 -1.17 -6.82
CA VAL A 98 -0.39 -1.45 -7.80
C VAL A 98 -0.07 -0.20 -8.62
N ALA A 99 -1.09 0.43 -9.19
CA ALA A 99 -0.94 1.66 -9.98
C ALA A 99 -0.34 2.79 -9.13
N HIS A 100 -0.81 2.97 -7.90
CA HIS A 100 -0.29 3.97 -6.96
C HIS A 100 1.21 3.77 -6.71
N ALA A 101 1.62 2.53 -6.43
CA ALA A 101 3.03 2.23 -6.18
C ALA A 101 3.90 2.58 -7.40
N ILE A 102 3.48 2.20 -8.59
CA ILE A 102 4.22 2.45 -9.84
C ILE A 102 4.34 3.95 -10.11
N VAL A 103 3.22 4.69 -10.14
CA VAL A 103 3.24 6.11 -10.48
C VAL A 103 3.92 6.96 -9.42
N PHE A 104 3.83 6.55 -8.15
CA PHE A 104 4.51 7.26 -7.06
C PHE A 104 6.04 7.06 -7.14
N LEU A 105 6.50 5.83 -7.37
CA LEU A 105 7.93 5.55 -7.53
C LEU A 105 8.52 6.29 -8.73
N LEU A 106 7.78 6.36 -9.84
CA LEU A 106 8.21 7.08 -11.05
C LEU A 106 8.12 8.60 -10.89
N GLY A 107 7.48 9.10 -9.84
CA GLY A 107 7.34 10.53 -9.59
C GLY A 107 6.37 11.23 -10.56
N VAL A 108 5.38 10.52 -11.08
CA VAL A 108 4.37 11.09 -11.97
C VAL A 108 3.46 12.04 -11.18
N PRO A 109 3.38 13.34 -11.53
CA PRO A 109 2.54 14.28 -10.80
C PRO A 109 1.06 13.96 -10.98
N TYR A 110 0.27 14.17 -9.92
CA TYR A 110 -1.19 13.99 -9.85
C TYR A 110 -1.69 12.54 -9.98
N ALA A 111 -1.03 11.68 -10.74
CA ALA A 111 -1.47 10.29 -10.98
C ALA A 111 -1.54 9.48 -9.67
N ARG A 112 -0.61 9.70 -8.75
CA ARG A 112 -0.64 9.04 -7.42
C ARG A 112 -1.88 9.39 -6.62
N THR A 113 -2.32 10.64 -6.69
CA THR A 113 -3.53 11.12 -5.99
C THR A 113 -4.77 10.47 -6.59
N LEU A 114 -4.87 10.37 -7.91
CA LEU A 114 -5.97 9.68 -8.57
C LEU A 114 -6.02 8.21 -8.20
N ALA A 115 -4.89 7.52 -8.22
CA ALA A 115 -4.82 6.10 -7.83
C ALA A 115 -5.22 5.91 -6.35
N TYR A 116 -4.76 6.79 -5.46
CA TYR A 116 -5.17 6.80 -4.06
C TYR A 116 -6.69 6.96 -3.91
N LEU A 117 -7.28 7.93 -4.62
CA LEU A 117 -8.72 8.20 -4.54
C LEU A 117 -9.55 7.02 -5.06
N VAL A 118 -9.11 6.33 -6.11
CA VAL A 118 -9.77 5.11 -6.59
C VAL A 118 -9.77 4.03 -5.50
N GLY A 119 -8.64 3.82 -4.84
CA GLY A 119 -8.56 2.89 -3.71
C GLY A 119 -9.44 3.30 -2.54
N PHE A 120 -9.51 4.59 -2.23
CA PHE A 120 -10.39 5.11 -1.18
C PHE A 120 -11.87 4.87 -1.50
N VAL A 121 -12.29 5.12 -2.74
CA VAL A 121 -13.65 4.83 -3.19
C VAL A 121 -13.97 3.33 -3.03
N ALA A 122 -13.04 2.45 -3.36
CA ALA A 122 -13.20 1.02 -3.17
C ALA A 122 -13.44 0.66 -1.69
N VAL A 123 -12.68 1.26 -0.77
CA VAL A 123 -12.88 1.06 0.68
C VAL A 123 -14.27 1.52 1.12
N ILE A 124 -14.70 2.69 0.67
CA ILE A 124 -16.05 3.20 0.97
C ILE A 124 -17.14 2.28 0.42
N ALA A 125 -16.96 1.79 -0.80
CA ALA A 125 -17.93 0.87 -1.41
C ALA A 125 -18.05 -0.44 -0.63
N ILE A 126 -16.92 -1.03 -0.20
CA ILE A 126 -16.95 -2.23 0.64
C ILE A 126 -17.62 -1.93 2.00
N PHE A 127 -17.31 -0.78 2.59
CA PHE A 127 -17.97 -0.37 3.84
C PHE A 127 -19.48 -0.29 3.70
N VAL A 128 -19.98 0.29 2.61
CA VAL A 128 -21.44 0.37 2.35
C VAL A 128 -22.06 -1.03 2.24
N GLU A 129 -21.41 -1.96 1.53
CA GLU A 129 -21.87 -3.35 1.43
C GLU A 129 -21.92 -4.04 2.80
N VAL A 130 -20.95 -3.76 3.65
CA VAL A 130 -20.87 -4.37 4.99
C VAL A 130 -21.98 -3.89 5.93
N ILE A 131 -22.33 -2.61 5.87
CA ILE A 131 -23.33 -2.04 6.79
C ILE A 131 -24.76 -2.06 6.24
N ALA A 132 -24.91 -2.24 4.95
CA ALA A 132 -26.23 -2.38 4.33
C ALA A 132 -26.79 -3.80 4.52
#